data_56aa51998faa5d07ecb3855d3d054e11
#
_entry.id   56aa51998faa5d07ecb3855d3d054e11
#
_cell.length_a   1.000
_cell.length_b   1.000
_cell.length_c   1.000
_cell.angle_alpha   90.00
_cell.angle_beta   90.00
_cell.angle_gamma   90.00
#
_symmetry.space_group_name_H-M   'P 1'
#
loop_
_entity.id
_entity.type
_entity.pdbx_description
1 polymer ?
#
loop_
_entity_poly.entity_id
_entity_poly.type
_entity_poly.pdbx_seq_one_letter_code
_entity_poly.pdbx_strand_id
1 'polypeptide(L)'
;MDDLIKNVEYFIQKDGLKRKSRKRKYIHKRIFFYYTLRNAGLTYQRIGDMFNRHHATVLHGIKTYKNLKKTKDPLLFLDIAEYDGKFKYYKKTYDLKTDILKATTIRDLEIIKGRTEKQLYKELI
;
A
#
# COMPACT_ATOMS: atom_id res chain seq x y z
N MET A 1 -8.10 -3.77 8.87
CA MET A 1 -6.64 -3.57 8.91
C MET A 1 -5.89 -4.80 9.40
N ASP A 2 -6.30 -5.39 10.53
CA ASP A 2 -5.62 -6.56 11.07
C ASP A 2 -5.64 -7.77 10.14
N ASP A 3 -6.74 -7.98 9.42
CA ASP A 3 -6.83 -9.05 8.42
C ASP A 3 -5.86 -8.87 7.27
N LEU A 4 -5.68 -7.63 6.81
CA LEU A 4 -4.69 -7.33 5.78
C LEU A 4 -3.29 -7.67 6.26
N ILE A 5 -2.93 -7.23 7.46
CA ILE A 5 -1.60 -7.47 8.03
C ILE A 5 -1.34 -8.97 8.17
N LYS A 6 -2.32 -9.72 8.69
CA LYS A 6 -2.21 -11.18 8.83
C LYS A 6 -2.03 -11.87 7.48
N ASN A 7 -2.79 -11.46 6.48
CA ASN A 7 -2.68 -12.02 5.13
C ASN A 7 -1.32 -11.73 4.50
N VAL A 8 -0.82 -10.50 4.67
CA VAL A 8 0.51 -10.15 4.16
C VAL A 8 1.59 -10.94 4.89
N GLU A 9 1.52 -11.04 6.22
CA GLU A 9 2.48 -11.83 7.00
C GLU A 9 2.49 -13.31 6.58
N TYR A 10 1.33 -13.86 6.28
CA TYR A 10 1.22 -15.23 5.76
C TYR A 10 2.01 -15.38 4.46
N PHE A 11 1.86 -14.47 3.51
CA PHE A 11 2.57 -14.54 2.24
C PHE A 11 4.06 -14.22 2.37
N ILE A 12 4.44 -13.32 3.30
CA ILE A 12 5.85 -13.07 3.60
C ILE A 12 6.54 -14.36 4.01
N GLN A 13 5.89 -15.14 4.86
CA GLN A 13 6.44 -16.42 5.34
C GLN A 13 6.39 -17.49 4.25
N LYS A 14 5.25 -17.64 3.60
CA LYS A 14 5.03 -18.65 2.56
C LYS A 14 6.00 -18.49 1.39
N ASP A 15 6.17 -17.27 0.90
CA ASP A 15 6.98 -16.97 -0.28
C ASP A 15 8.42 -16.59 0.09
N GLY A 16 8.75 -16.53 1.37
CA GLY A 16 10.10 -16.23 1.85
C GLY A 16 10.56 -14.82 1.49
N LEU A 17 9.70 -13.82 1.65
CA LEU A 17 9.98 -12.47 1.20
C LEU A 17 10.96 -11.70 2.10
N LYS A 18 11.31 -12.24 3.28
CA LYS A 18 12.37 -11.68 4.12
C LYS A 18 13.77 -12.04 3.65
N ARG A 19 13.89 -12.95 2.69
CA ARG A 19 15.18 -13.35 2.14
C ARG A 19 15.90 -12.15 1.50
N LYS A 20 17.23 -12.19 1.55
CA LYS A 20 18.07 -11.19 0.89
C LYS A 20 18.25 -11.48 -0.61
N SER A 21 17.30 -12.16 -1.24
CA SER A 21 17.35 -12.44 -2.67
C SER A 21 17.02 -11.20 -3.49
N ARG A 22 17.82 -10.98 -4.54
CA ARG A 22 17.61 -9.92 -5.53
C ARG A 22 16.96 -10.42 -6.81
N LYS A 23 16.47 -11.66 -6.82
CA LYS A 23 15.76 -12.20 -7.97
C LYS A 23 14.50 -11.38 -8.23
N ARG A 24 14.21 -11.13 -9.50
CA ARG A 24 13.10 -10.27 -9.95
C ARG A 24 11.77 -10.62 -9.28
N LYS A 25 11.39 -11.89 -9.24
CA LYS A 25 10.10 -12.30 -8.67
C LYS A 25 9.94 -11.91 -7.21
N TYR A 26 11.00 -12.03 -6.41
CA TYR A 26 10.96 -11.65 -4.99
C TYR A 26 10.91 -10.14 -4.82
N ILE A 27 11.65 -9.40 -5.65
CA ILE A 27 11.61 -7.93 -5.63
C ILE A 27 10.20 -7.46 -5.99
N HIS A 28 9.60 -7.97 -7.06
CA HIS A 28 8.25 -7.58 -7.50
C HIS A 28 7.21 -7.88 -6.43
N LYS A 29 7.27 -9.04 -5.79
CA LYS A 29 6.36 -9.40 -4.70
C LYS A 29 6.50 -8.48 -3.49
N ARG A 30 7.73 -8.14 -3.09
CA ARG A 30 7.97 -7.20 -2.00
C ARG A 30 7.40 -5.82 -2.30
N ILE A 31 7.70 -5.25 -3.46
CA ILE A 31 7.27 -3.90 -3.80
C ILE A 31 5.75 -3.82 -3.97
N PHE A 32 5.11 -4.88 -4.41
CA PHE A 32 3.65 -5.00 -4.42
C PHE A 32 3.07 -4.83 -3.02
N PHE A 33 3.60 -5.56 -2.04
CA PHE A 33 3.16 -5.46 -0.65
C PHE A 33 3.49 -4.11 -0.02
N TYR A 34 4.65 -3.53 -0.33
CA TYR A 34 4.99 -2.18 0.15
C TYR A 34 3.92 -1.18 -0.28
N TYR A 35 3.55 -1.20 -1.53
CA TYR A 35 2.53 -0.32 -2.08
C TYR A 35 1.15 -0.58 -1.45
N THR A 36 0.75 -1.84 -1.36
CA THR A 36 -0.54 -2.23 -0.78
C THR A 36 -0.64 -1.81 0.69
N LEU A 37 0.37 -2.07 1.49
CA LEU A 37 0.39 -1.71 2.90
C LEU A 37 0.43 -0.19 3.09
N ARG A 38 1.15 0.53 2.25
CA ARG A 38 1.18 2.00 2.32
C ARG A 38 -0.18 2.59 1.99
N ASN A 39 -0.86 2.07 0.99
CA ASN A 39 -2.22 2.49 0.66
C ASN A 39 -3.21 2.22 1.80
N ALA A 40 -2.98 1.18 2.56
CA ALA A 40 -3.77 0.85 3.75
C ALA A 40 -3.45 1.76 4.95
N GLY A 41 -2.42 2.60 4.85
CA GLY A 41 -2.09 3.61 5.85
C GLY A 41 -0.93 3.28 6.78
N LEU A 42 -0.19 2.20 6.56
CA LEU A 42 0.99 1.89 7.36
C LEU A 42 2.13 2.86 7.05
N THR A 43 2.96 3.14 8.06
CA THR A 43 4.18 3.94 7.87
C THR A 43 5.24 3.15 7.12
N TYR A 44 6.17 3.85 6.47
CA TYR A 44 7.30 3.21 5.80
C TYR A 44 8.13 2.36 6.76
N GLN A 45 8.32 2.86 7.99
CA GLN A 45 9.09 2.13 9.00
C GLN A 45 8.40 0.83 9.41
N ARG A 46 7.08 0.87 9.65
CA ARG A 46 6.33 -0.32 10.01
C ARG A 46 6.35 -1.36 8.90
N ILE A 47 6.21 -0.93 7.65
CA ILE A 47 6.31 -1.82 6.50
C ILE A 47 7.71 -2.44 6.42
N GLY A 48 8.74 -1.61 6.58
CA GLY A 48 10.12 -2.08 6.59
C GLY A 48 10.38 -3.14 7.65
N ASP A 49 9.86 -2.92 8.86
CA ASP A 49 10.00 -3.88 9.95
C ASP A 49 9.37 -5.24 9.62
N MET A 50 8.22 -5.23 8.93
CA MET A 50 7.57 -6.48 8.51
C MET A 50 8.42 -7.31 7.55
N PHE A 51 9.25 -6.66 6.73
CA PHE A 51 10.11 -7.31 5.74
C PHE A 51 11.58 -7.35 6.14
N ASN A 52 11.90 -6.87 7.35
CA ASN A 52 13.26 -6.72 7.83
C ASN A 52 14.11 -5.86 6.86
N ARG A 53 13.57 -4.70 6.50
CA ARG A 53 14.19 -3.74 5.59
C ARG A 53 14.12 -2.33 6.15
N HIS A 54 15.06 -1.48 5.75
CA HIS A 54 15.06 -0.06 6.11
C HIS A 54 13.89 0.66 5.43
N HIS A 55 13.34 1.70 6.10
CA HIS A 55 12.21 2.46 5.53
C HIS A 55 12.53 3.11 4.18
N ALA A 56 13.79 3.50 3.95
CA ALA A 56 14.19 4.06 2.66
C ALA A 56 14.07 3.03 1.52
N THR A 57 14.33 1.76 1.80
CA THR A 57 14.14 0.66 0.84
C THR A 57 12.67 0.52 0.48
N VAL A 58 11.77 0.65 1.45
CA VAL A 58 10.32 0.62 1.22
C VAL A 58 9.89 1.77 0.32
N LEU A 59 10.33 2.99 0.63
CA LEU A 59 10.01 4.18 -0.15
C LEU A 59 10.47 4.03 -1.61
N HIS A 60 11.72 3.59 -1.81
CA HIS A 60 12.26 3.35 -3.14
C HIS A 60 11.48 2.26 -3.88
N GLY A 61 11.14 1.18 -3.19
CA GLY A 61 10.36 0.08 -3.75
C GLY A 61 8.98 0.51 -4.21
N ILE A 62 8.31 1.39 -3.46
CA ILE A 62 7.00 1.93 -3.85
C ILE A 62 7.12 2.78 -5.11
N LYS A 63 8.15 3.61 -5.23
CA LYS A 63 8.40 4.38 -6.46
C LYS A 63 8.63 3.47 -7.66
N THR A 64 9.41 2.42 -7.48
CA THR A 64 9.67 1.42 -8.51
C THR A 64 8.38 0.73 -8.93
N TYR A 65 7.55 0.32 -7.99
CA TYR A 65 6.27 -0.33 -8.28
C TYR A 65 5.34 0.59 -9.09
N LYS A 66 5.20 1.84 -8.68
CA LYS A 66 4.39 2.82 -9.41
C LYS A 66 4.86 3.00 -10.84
N ASN A 67 6.18 3.07 -11.04
CA ASN A 67 6.77 3.22 -12.37
C ASN A 67 6.51 1.99 -13.25
N LEU A 68 6.76 0.79 -12.73
CA LEU A 68 6.52 -0.46 -13.46
C LEU A 68 5.04 -0.63 -13.80
N LYS A 69 4.15 -0.25 -12.90
CA LYS A 69 2.70 -0.31 -13.16
C LYS A 69 2.29 0.69 -14.23
N LYS A 70 2.84 1.90 -14.18
CA LYS A 70 2.56 2.94 -15.18
C LYS A 70 3.01 2.52 -16.57
N THR A 71 4.18 1.89 -16.68
CA THR A 71 4.72 1.40 -17.94
C THR A 71 4.15 0.06 -18.37
N LYS A 72 3.27 -0.53 -17.57
CA LYS A 72 2.62 -1.83 -17.83
C LYS A 72 3.63 -2.95 -18.06
N ASP A 73 4.63 -3.04 -17.18
CA ASP A 73 5.67 -4.07 -17.28
C ASP A 73 5.04 -5.46 -17.15
N PRO A 74 5.13 -6.32 -18.18
CA PRO A 74 4.48 -7.62 -18.15
C PRO A 74 5.09 -8.58 -17.13
N LEU A 75 6.36 -8.42 -16.81
CA LEU A 75 7.04 -9.27 -15.84
C LEU A 75 6.57 -8.97 -14.41
N LEU A 76 6.26 -7.70 -14.11
CA LEU A 76 5.64 -7.35 -12.85
C LEU A 76 4.30 -8.06 -12.69
N PHE A 77 3.42 -7.94 -13.67
CA PHE A 77 2.09 -8.56 -13.62
C PHE A 77 2.17 -10.07 -13.51
N LEU A 78 3.10 -10.70 -14.21
CA LEU A 78 3.34 -12.15 -14.10
C LEU A 78 3.72 -12.54 -12.66
N ASP A 79 4.66 -11.82 -12.08
CA ASP A 79 5.21 -12.16 -10.77
C ASP A 79 4.21 -11.93 -9.61
N ILE A 80 3.28 -10.98 -9.76
CA ILE A 80 2.28 -10.67 -8.74
C ILE A 80 0.88 -11.23 -9.03
N ALA A 81 0.74 -12.03 -10.08
CA ALA A 81 -0.58 -12.51 -10.53
C ALA A 81 -1.36 -13.24 -9.43
N GLU A 82 -0.68 -14.02 -8.59
CA GLU A 82 -1.35 -14.74 -7.48
C GLU A 82 -1.89 -13.83 -6.39
N TYR A 83 -1.36 -12.60 -6.27
CA TYR A 83 -1.81 -11.62 -5.29
C TYR A 83 -2.89 -10.68 -5.82
N ASP A 84 -2.95 -10.53 -7.15
CA ASP A 84 -3.93 -9.65 -7.78
C ASP A 84 -5.34 -10.14 -7.45
N GLY A 85 -6.22 -9.21 -7.13
CA GLY A 85 -7.56 -9.53 -6.69
C GLY A 85 -7.68 -9.88 -5.21
N LYS A 86 -6.68 -10.49 -4.57
CA LYS A 86 -6.71 -10.78 -3.13
C LYS A 86 -6.51 -9.53 -2.28
N PHE A 87 -5.72 -8.56 -2.78
CA PHE A 87 -5.37 -7.33 -2.07
C PHE A 87 -5.91 -6.07 -2.74
N LYS A 88 -6.78 -6.21 -3.71
CA LYS A 88 -7.23 -5.14 -4.61
C LYS A 88 -7.94 -3.98 -3.93
N TYR A 89 -8.66 -4.23 -2.85
CA TYR A 89 -9.59 -3.28 -2.26
C TYR A 89 -9.09 -2.66 -0.95
N TYR A 90 -7.87 -2.92 -0.53
CA TYR A 90 -7.35 -2.36 0.70
C TYR A 90 -6.82 -0.95 0.47
N LYS A 91 -7.68 0.04 0.75
CA LYS A 91 -7.33 1.46 0.77
C LYS A 91 -7.63 2.03 2.15
N LYS A 92 -6.80 2.96 2.59
CA LYS A 92 -7.14 3.77 3.76
C LYS A 92 -8.34 4.63 3.41
N THR A 93 -9.41 4.52 4.19
CA THR A 93 -10.60 5.36 4.04
C THR A 93 -10.72 6.33 5.21
N TYR A 94 -11.42 7.42 4.98
CA TYR A 94 -11.68 8.46 5.97
C TYR A 94 -13.18 8.60 6.19
N ASP A 95 -13.56 9.15 7.34
CA ASP A 95 -14.95 9.48 7.66
C ASP A 95 -15.19 10.96 7.39
N LEU A 96 -15.98 11.26 6.36
CA LEU A 96 -16.26 12.63 5.95
C LEU A 96 -16.92 13.44 7.07
N LYS A 97 -17.90 12.86 7.77
CA LYS A 97 -18.58 13.54 8.88
C LYS A 97 -17.60 13.94 9.97
N THR A 98 -16.72 13.05 10.37
CA THR A 98 -15.69 13.31 11.37
C THR A 98 -14.75 14.42 10.93
N ASP A 99 -14.29 14.38 9.68
CA ASP A 99 -13.38 15.38 9.13
C ASP A 99 -14.04 16.77 9.07
N ILE A 100 -15.31 16.83 8.65
CA ILE A 100 -16.07 18.09 8.62
C ILE A 100 -16.22 18.67 10.02
N LEU A 101 -16.58 17.84 11.00
CA LEU A 101 -16.78 18.28 12.39
C LEU A 101 -15.48 18.77 13.04
N LYS A 102 -14.33 18.26 12.63
CA LYS A 102 -13.02 18.67 13.13
C LYS A 102 -12.39 19.81 12.34
N ALA A 103 -12.94 20.18 11.20
CA ALA A 103 -12.38 21.23 10.35
C ALA A 103 -12.57 22.58 11.02
N THR A 104 -11.48 23.31 11.22
CA THR A 104 -11.49 24.65 11.83
C THR A 104 -10.79 25.71 10.98
N THR A 105 -10.10 25.30 9.93
CA THR A 105 -9.32 26.19 9.06
C THR A 105 -9.63 25.93 7.59
N ILE A 106 -9.27 26.90 6.73
CA ILE A 106 -9.35 26.74 5.28
C ILE A 106 -8.49 25.57 4.81
N ARG A 107 -7.32 25.39 5.43
CA ARG A 107 -6.43 24.27 5.12
C ARG A 107 -7.11 22.91 5.38
N ASP A 108 -7.85 22.80 6.48
CA ASP A 108 -8.60 21.58 6.78
C ASP A 108 -9.64 21.29 5.70
N LEU A 109 -10.34 22.33 5.20
CA LEU A 109 -11.31 22.18 4.12
C LEU A 109 -10.65 21.79 2.80
N GLU A 110 -9.46 22.31 2.51
CA GLU A 110 -8.69 21.91 1.33
C GLU A 110 -8.27 20.43 1.38
N ILE A 111 -7.89 19.94 2.56
CA ILE A 111 -7.56 18.53 2.78
C ILE A 111 -8.79 17.65 2.51
N ILE A 112 -9.95 18.05 3.03
CA ILE A 112 -11.22 17.33 2.80
C ILE A 112 -11.55 17.31 1.31
N LYS A 113 -11.43 18.43 0.62
CA LYS A 113 -11.66 18.53 -0.82
C LYS A 113 -10.75 17.57 -1.58
N GLY A 114 -9.45 17.53 -1.26
CA GLY A 114 -8.51 16.63 -1.89
C GLY A 114 -8.87 15.15 -1.67
N ARG A 115 -9.30 14.78 -0.48
CA ARG A 115 -9.74 13.42 -0.16
C ARG A 115 -11.01 13.04 -0.91
N THR A 116 -11.94 13.98 -1.07
CA THR A 116 -13.18 13.79 -1.86
C THR A 116 -12.85 13.55 -3.32
N GLU A 117 -11.97 14.35 -3.91
CA GLU A 117 -11.54 14.20 -5.30
C GLU A 117 -10.85 12.85 -5.55
N LYS A 118 -10.12 12.34 -4.56
CA LYS A 118 -9.46 11.03 -4.62
C LYS A 118 -10.37 9.87 -4.22
N GLN A 119 -11.63 10.14 -3.91
CA GLN A 119 -12.62 9.13 -3.47
C GLN A 119 -12.15 8.32 -2.25
N LEU A 120 -11.55 8.99 -1.28
CA LEU A 120 -11.00 8.35 -0.07
C LEU A 120 -12.00 8.27 1.09
N TYR A 121 -13.19 8.84 0.96
CA TYR A 121 -14.21 8.77 2.00
C TYR A 121 -15.06 7.52 1.86
N LYS A 122 -15.50 6.99 3.01
CA LYS A 122 -16.48 5.91 3.05
C LYS A 122 -17.81 6.39 2.49
N GLU A 123 -18.51 5.51 1.79
CA GLU A 123 -19.84 5.84 1.31
C GLU A 123 -20.78 6.14 2.47
N LEU A 124 -21.54 7.22 2.31
CA LEU A 124 -22.59 7.59 3.25
C LEU A 124 -23.89 6.85 2.85
N ILE A 125 -24.09 5.70 3.45
CA ILE A 125 -25.34 4.94 3.26
C ILE A 125 -26.25 5.21 4.45
#